data_e205b599c545c85c3a504b8c78505b10
#
_entry.id   e205b599c545c85c3a504b8c78505b10
#
_cell.length_a   1.000
_cell.length_b   1.000
_cell.length_c   1.000
_cell.angle_alpha   90.00
_cell.angle_beta   90.00
_cell.angle_gamma   90.00
#
_symmetry.space_group_name_H-M   'P 1'
#
loop_
_entity.id
_entity.type
_entity.pdbx_description
1 polymer ?
#
loop_
_entity_poly.entity_id
_entity_poly.type
_entity_poly.pdbx_seq_one_letter_code
_entity_poly.pdbx_strand_id
1 'polypeptide(L)'
;MKKRLAVTLAAVALSVVMSVPAYAGTWKYVNDQWKYQRGANKFAYKEWIEDNGNWYYMDNNGVMTTGWQQIDGQWYYMDQAGVMQKGWFKDNDKWYFLLPNGAMATNTVIDGRQIGADGVWIAAEGEVEPANITDL
;
A
#
# COMPACT_ATOMS: atom_id res chain seq x y z
N MET A 1 -22.61 -3.98 -2.49
CA MET A 1 -22.42 -5.35 -3.00
C MET A 1 -21.30 -5.47 -4.00
N LYS A 2 -21.26 -4.63 -5.01
CA LYS A 2 -20.12 -4.60 -5.99
C LYS A 2 -18.78 -4.30 -5.35
N LYS A 3 -18.75 -3.54 -4.28
CA LYS A 3 -17.55 -3.19 -3.51
C LYS A 3 -16.82 -4.41 -2.93
N ARG A 4 -17.57 -5.47 -2.59
CA ARG A 4 -17.00 -6.67 -1.98
C ARG A 4 -16.14 -7.47 -2.94
N LEU A 5 -16.47 -7.48 -4.22
CA LEU A 5 -15.71 -8.18 -5.24
C LEU A 5 -14.34 -7.56 -5.45
N ALA A 6 -14.28 -6.23 -5.50
CA ALA A 6 -13.01 -5.52 -5.64
C ALA A 6 -12.11 -5.77 -4.44
N VAL A 7 -12.65 -5.74 -3.23
CA VAL A 7 -11.90 -6.01 -2.00
C VAL A 7 -11.37 -7.45 -1.98
N THR A 8 -12.18 -8.40 -2.43
CA THR A 8 -11.77 -9.81 -2.48
C THR A 8 -10.60 -10.03 -3.44
N LEU A 9 -10.65 -9.43 -4.63
CA LEU A 9 -9.56 -9.51 -5.59
C LEU A 9 -8.29 -8.89 -5.04
N ALA A 10 -8.43 -7.78 -4.34
CA ALA A 10 -7.30 -7.11 -3.72
C ALA A 10 -6.64 -7.98 -2.64
N ALA A 11 -7.44 -8.66 -1.83
CA ALA A 11 -6.91 -9.55 -0.80
C ALA A 11 -6.08 -10.71 -1.37
N VAL A 12 -6.43 -11.21 -2.56
CA VAL A 12 -5.68 -12.29 -3.24
C VAL A 12 -4.26 -11.84 -3.57
N ALA A 13 -4.06 -10.61 -4.00
CA ALA A 13 -2.74 -10.10 -4.36
C ALA A 13 -1.76 -10.16 -3.17
N LEU A 14 -2.22 -9.86 -1.97
CA LEU A 14 -1.39 -9.92 -0.77
C LEU A 14 -1.20 -11.35 -0.24
N SER A 15 -2.16 -12.22 -0.45
CA SER A 15 -2.07 -13.60 0.05
C SER A 15 -0.92 -14.38 -0.59
N VAL A 16 -0.54 -14.03 -1.81
CA VAL A 16 0.62 -14.63 -2.48
C VAL A 16 1.92 -14.32 -1.72
N VAL A 17 2.02 -13.12 -1.17
CA VAL A 17 3.18 -12.70 -0.38
C VAL A 17 3.22 -13.42 0.97
N MET A 18 2.06 -13.71 1.54
CA MET A 18 1.96 -14.39 2.83
C MET A 18 2.41 -15.86 2.79
N SER A 19 2.58 -16.44 1.61
CA SER A 19 3.10 -17.80 1.46
C SER A 19 4.62 -17.90 1.66
N VAL A 20 5.30 -16.80 1.89
CA VAL A 20 6.73 -16.77 2.17
C VAL A 20 7.00 -17.42 3.53
N PRO A 21 7.98 -18.33 3.62
CA PRO A 21 8.23 -19.09 4.83
C PRO A 21 8.53 -18.19 6.04
N ALA A 22 8.13 -18.68 7.22
CA ALA A 22 8.27 -18.06 8.52
C ALA A 22 9.74 -17.88 8.93
N TYR A 23 10.43 -17.07 8.23
CA TYR A 23 11.83 -16.76 8.41
C TYR A 23 11.89 -15.32 8.86
N ALA A 24 12.04 -15.10 10.14
CA ALA A 24 12.17 -13.75 10.65
C ALA A 24 13.47 -13.12 10.11
N GLY A 25 13.32 -12.19 9.20
CA GLY A 25 14.45 -11.39 8.74
C GLY A 25 14.78 -10.27 9.73
N THR A 26 15.77 -9.50 9.39
CA THR A 26 16.24 -8.38 10.21
C THR A 26 16.38 -7.13 9.34
N TRP A 27 15.85 -6.03 9.82
CA TRP A 27 16.06 -4.73 9.20
C TRP A 27 17.50 -4.28 9.40
N LYS A 28 18.12 -3.78 8.34
CA LYS A 28 19.46 -3.23 8.33
C LYS A 28 19.45 -1.85 7.70
N TYR A 29 20.08 -0.89 8.36
CA TYR A 29 20.29 0.44 7.81
C TYR A 29 21.72 0.54 7.29
N VAL A 30 21.85 0.59 5.98
CA VAL A 30 23.15 0.54 5.30
C VAL A 30 23.19 1.63 4.22
N ASN A 31 24.20 2.49 4.26
CA ASN A 31 24.37 3.59 3.29
C ASN A 31 23.09 4.44 3.15
N ASP A 32 22.54 4.85 4.27
CA ASP A 32 21.34 5.67 4.37
C ASP A 32 20.08 5.04 3.74
N GLN A 33 20.05 3.70 3.68
CA GLN A 33 18.93 2.94 3.13
C GLN A 33 18.53 1.79 4.06
N TRP A 34 17.23 1.60 4.22
CA TRP A 34 16.70 0.44 4.90
C TRP A 34 16.63 -0.76 3.97
N LYS A 35 17.15 -1.88 4.43
CA LYS A 35 17.13 -3.17 3.74
C LYS A 35 16.64 -4.26 4.66
N TYR A 36 16.04 -5.30 4.10
CA TYR A 36 15.58 -6.44 4.89
C TYR A 36 16.44 -7.67 4.60
N GLN A 37 17.19 -8.11 5.61
CA GLN A 37 18.08 -9.25 5.49
C GLN A 37 17.38 -10.52 5.92
N ARG A 38 17.37 -11.52 5.03
CA ARG A 38 16.72 -12.82 5.27
C ARG A 38 17.68 -13.91 5.75
N GLY A 39 18.93 -13.63 5.87
CA GLY A 39 19.94 -14.61 6.29
C GLY A 39 21.33 -14.07 6.00
N ALA A 40 22.38 -14.86 6.18
CA ALA A 40 23.73 -14.43 5.91
C ALA A 40 23.86 -13.95 4.45
N ASN A 41 24.09 -12.67 4.28
CA ASN A 41 24.29 -12.02 2.96
C ASN A 41 23.11 -12.16 1.97
N LYS A 42 21.89 -12.46 2.47
CA LYS A 42 20.70 -12.50 1.65
C LYS A 42 19.77 -11.36 2.03
N PHE A 43 19.48 -10.48 1.08
CA PHE A 43 18.52 -9.39 1.23
C PHE A 43 17.27 -9.66 0.40
N ALA A 44 16.16 -9.07 0.82
CA ALA A 44 14.91 -9.08 0.07
C ALA A 44 15.02 -8.09 -1.10
N TYR A 45 14.59 -8.51 -2.28
CA TYR A 45 14.58 -7.71 -3.50
C TYR A 45 13.25 -7.88 -4.21
N LYS A 46 12.65 -6.79 -4.64
CA LYS A 46 11.44 -6.80 -5.46
C LYS A 46 10.34 -7.68 -4.85
N GLU A 47 10.10 -7.50 -3.57
CA GLU A 47 9.11 -8.29 -2.83
C GLU A 47 8.49 -7.53 -1.66
N TRP A 48 7.32 -7.99 -1.27
CA TRP A 48 6.64 -7.51 -0.09
C TRP A 48 7.18 -8.18 1.17
N ILE A 49 7.31 -7.41 2.23
CA ILE A 49 7.70 -7.88 3.56
C ILE A 49 6.58 -7.55 4.54
N GLU A 50 6.11 -8.55 5.27
CA GLU A 50 5.25 -8.32 6.42
C GLU A 50 6.09 -8.39 7.69
N ASP A 51 5.98 -7.37 8.51
CA ASP A 51 6.68 -7.32 9.80
C ASP A 51 5.80 -6.60 10.82
N ASN A 52 5.52 -7.27 11.94
CA ASN A 52 4.65 -6.77 13.02
C ASN A 52 3.30 -6.22 12.53
N GLY A 53 2.70 -6.88 11.53
CA GLY A 53 1.41 -6.48 10.97
C GLY A 53 1.47 -5.34 9.96
N ASN A 54 2.63 -4.81 9.69
CA ASN A 54 2.84 -3.79 8.67
C ASN A 54 3.45 -4.38 7.41
N TRP A 55 3.06 -3.84 6.25
CA TRP A 55 3.60 -4.25 4.97
C TRP A 55 4.55 -3.22 4.41
N TYR A 56 5.66 -3.69 3.87
CA TYR A 56 6.73 -2.90 3.25
C TYR A 56 7.05 -3.49 1.89
N TYR A 57 7.53 -2.67 0.97
CA TYR A 57 7.98 -3.17 -0.33
C TYR A 57 9.45 -2.83 -0.55
N MET A 58 10.21 -3.84 -0.96
CA MET A 58 11.63 -3.71 -1.28
C MET A 58 11.78 -3.62 -2.79
N ASP A 59 12.48 -2.61 -3.26
CA ASP A 59 12.67 -2.39 -4.70
C ASP A 59 13.70 -3.35 -5.32
N ASN A 60 14.01 -3.13 -6.60
CA ASN A 60 14.99 -3.92 -7.35
C ASN A 60 16.39 -3.90 -6.75
N ASN A 61 16.71 -2.89 -5.97
CA ASN A 61 18.01 -2.73 -5.31
C ASN A 61 17.99 -3.22 -3.87
N GLY A 62 16.87 -3.80 -3.44
CA GLY A 62 16.66 -4.24 -2.07
C GLY A 62 16.48 -3.10 -1.07
N VAL A 63 16.06 -1.94 -1.55
CA VAL A 63 15.82 -0.75 -0.72
C VAL A 63 14.34 -0.65 -0.37
N MET A 64 14.04 -0.40 0.90
CA MET A 64 12.68 -0.12 1.36
C MET A 64 12.13 1.11 0.65
N THR A 65 10.96 0.98 0.05
CA THR A 65 10.31 2.07 -0.68
C THR A 65 9.48 2.97 0.23
N THR A 66 9.33 4.23 -0.17
CA THR A 66 8.44 5.21 0.45
C THR A 66 7.69 5.97 -0.63
N GLY A 67 6.57 6.60 -0.27
CA GLY A 67 5.74 7.34 -1.20
C GLY A 67 4.94 6.43 -2.14
N TRP A 68 4.49 6.98 -3.24
CA TRP A 68 3.74 6.23 -4.25
C TRP A 68 4.63 5.25 -4.99
N GLN A 69 4.16 4.01 -5.09
CA GLN A 69 4.86 2.93 -5.80
C GLN A 69 3.89 2.19 -6.71
N GLN A 70 4.27 1.97 -7.96
CA GLN A 70 3.51 1.10 -8.85
C GLN A 70 4.14 -0.29 -8.84
N ILE A 71 3.37 -1.27 -8.38
CA ILE A 71 3.84 -2.64 -8.21
C ILE A 71 2.83 -3.55 -8.91
N ASP A 72 3.29 -4.29 -9.91
CA ASP A 72 2.45 -5.19 -10.71
C ASP A 72 1.20 -4.49 -11.27
N GLY A 73 1.35 -3.25 -11.73
CA GLY A 73 0.28 -2.47 -12.34
C GLY A 73 -0.67 -1.79 -11.36
N GLN A 74 -0.50 -1.97 -10.07
CA GLN A 74 -1.31 -1.35 -9.02
C GLN A 74 -0.51 -0.28 -8.29
N TRP A 75 -1.17 0.81 -7.87
CA TRP A 75 -0.55 1.86 -7.08
C TRP A 75 -0.76 1.61 -5.59
N TYR A 76 0.31 1.81 -4.82
CA TYR A 76 0.35 1.71 -3.37
C TYR A 76 1.02 2.94 -2.80
N TYR A 77 0.70 3.27 -1.56
CA TYR A 77 1.40 4.35 -0.86
C TYR A 77 2.06 3.82 0.41
N MET A 78 3.36 4.06 0.52
CA MET A 78 4.15 3.76 1.72
C MET A 78 4.46 5.07 2.44
N ASP A 79 4.25 5.13 3.73
CA ASP A 79 4.62 6.31 4.49
C ASP A 79 6.14 6.47 4.60
N GLN A 80 6.60 7.47 5.36
CA GLN A 80 8.04 7.72 5.51
C GLN A 80 8.77 6.62 6.27
N ALA A 81 8.05 5.82 7.04
CA ALA A 81 8.60 4.63 7.70
C ALA A 81 8.54 3.38 6.81
N GLY A 82 8.07 3.51 5.57
CA GLY A 82 7.91 2.43 4.60
C GLY A 82 6.62 1.64 4.79
N VAL A 83 5.74 2.00 5.71
CA VAL A 83 4.53 1.25 6.00
C VAL A 83 3.46 1.50 4.94
N MET A 84 2.97 0.43 4.34
CA MET A 84 1.88 0.47 3.37
C MET A 84 0.60 1.02 4.02
N GLN A 85 0.01 2.02 3.39
CA GLN A 85 -1.19 2.68 3.89
C GLN A 85 -2.47 2.07 3.33
N LYS A 86 -3.58 2.27 4.04
CA LYS A 86 -4.93 1.79 3.70
C LYS A 86 -5.95 2.85 4.05
N GLY A 87 -7.12 2.80 3.40
CA GLY A 87 -8.23 3.70 3.69
C GLY A 87 -8.11 5.03 2.94
N TRP A 88 -8.88 6.02 3.39
CA TRP A 88 -8.86 7.34 2.79
C TRP A 88 -7.55 8.06 3.08
N PHE A 89 -6.97 8.63 2.03
CA PHE A 89 -5.66 9.24 2.08
C PHE A 89 -5.64 10.50 1.22
N LYS A 90 -5.18 11.62 1.79
CA LYS A 90 -5.08 12.91 1.08
C LYS A 90 -3.61 13.19 0.74
N ASP A 91 -3.35 13.44 -0.52
CA ASP A 91 -2.03 13.80 -1.02
C ASP A 91 -2.15 14.90 -2.07
N ASN A 92 -1.40 15.99 -1.92
CA ASN A 92 -1.45 17.16 -2.81
C ASN A 92 -2.89 17.64 -3.08
N ASP A 93 -3.69 17.79 -2.03
CA ASP A 93 -5.08 18.24 -2.07
C ASP A 93 -6.03 17.31 -2.85
N LYS A 94 -5.61 16.09 -3.13
CA LYS A 94 -6.43 15.06 -3.77
C LYS A 94 -6.66 13.90 -2.82
N TRP A 95 -7.89 13.39 -2.81
CA TRP A 95 -8.26 12.25 -1.99
C TRP A 95 -8.22 10.96 -2.80
N TYR A 96 -7.62 9.95 -2.21
CA TYR A 96 -7.52 8.59 -2.74
C TYR A 96 -8.08 7.62 -1.73
N PHE A 97 -8.54 6.46 -2.18
CA PHE A 97 -8.85 5.37 -1.28
C PHE A 97 -7.94 4.18 -1.55
N LEU A 98 -7.24 3.76 -0.50
CA LEU A 98 -6.36 2.59 -0.56
C LEU A 98 -7.12 1.40 0.03
N LEU A 99 -7.31 0.36 -0.78
CA LEU A 99 -8.06 -0.84 -0.42
C LEU A 99 -7.40 -1.58 0.76
N PRO A 100 -8.08 -2.56 1.38
CA PRO A 100 -7.50 -3.31 2.49
C PRO A 100 -6.16 -3.98 2.18
N ASN A 101 -5.87 -4.30 0.92
CA ASN A 101 -4.57 -4.79 0.49
C ASN A 101 -3.58 -3.68 0.14
N GLY A 102 -3.96 -2.42 0.30
CA GLY A 102 -3.15 -1.25 -0.02
C GLY A 102 -3.28 -0.75 -1.45
N ALA A 103 -3.87 -1.50 -2.37
CA ALA A 103 -4.00 -1.06 -3.77
C ALA A 103 -4.95 0.14 -3.89
N MET A 104 -4.57 1.13 -4.68
CA MET A 104 -5.40 2.31 -4.93
C MET A 104 -6.66 1.93 -5.69
N ALA A 105 -7.84 2.31 -5.16
CA ALA A 105 -9.12 2.13 -5.84
C ALA A 105 -9.21 3.04 -7.06
N THR A 106 -9.78 2.53 -8.14
CA THR A 106 -10.03 3.28 -9.37
C THR A 106 -11.39 2.91 -9.94
N ASN A 107 -12.04 3.85 -10.63
CA ASN A 107 -13.30 3.61 -11.34
C ASN A 107 -14.35 2.87 -10.49
N THR A 108 -14.57 3.34 -9.28
CA THR A 108 -15.47 2.67 -8.34
C THR A 108 -16.13 3.69 -7.41
N VAL A 109 -17.04 3.20 -6.57
CA VAL A 109 -17.68 3.98 -5.52
C VAL A 109 -17.28 3.42 -4.17
N ILE A 110 -16.74 4.25 -3.30
CA ILE A 110 -16.34 3.90 -1.93
C ILE A 110 -17.13 4.79 -0.95
N ASP A 111 -17.86 4.18 -0.05
CA ASP A 111 -18.68 4.90 0.94
C ASP A 111 -19.57 5.98 0.31
N GLY A 112 -20.16 5.65 -0.85
CA GLY A 112 -20.98 6.59 -1.61
C GLY A 112 -20.20 7.64 -2.42
N ARG A 113 -18.87 7.64 -2.36
CA ARG A 113 -18.00 8.60 -3.04
C ARG A 113 -17.44 8.04 -4.34
N GLN A 114 -17.57 8.78 -5.40
CA GLN A 114 -17.10 8.38 -6.73
C GLN A 114 -15.59 8.53 -6.84
N ILE A 115 -14.92 7.46 -7.22
CA ILE A 115 -13.48 7.44 -7.53
C ILE A 115 -13.29 7.35 -9.03
N GLY A 116 -12.47 8.23 -9.60
CA GLY A 116 -12.19 8.24 -11.02
C GLY A 116 -11.13 7.23 -11.46
N ALA A 117 -10.82 7.28 -12.75
CA ALA A 117 -9.83 6.40 -13.38
C ALA A 117 -8.40 6.61 -12.83
N ASP A 118 -8.12 7.82 -12.38
CA ASP A 118 -6.84 8.22 -11.80
C ASP A 118 -6.75 7.95 -10.28
N GLY A 119 -7.79 7.34 -9.71
CA GLY A 119 -7.87 7.07 -8.28
C GLY A 119 -8.33 8.24 -7.42
N VAL A 120 -8.60 9.39 -8.03
CA VAL A 120 -8.97 10.60 -7.28
C VAL A 120 -10.48 10.63 -7.02
N TRP A 121 -10.85 10.97 -5.79
CA TRP A 121 -12.24 11.24 -5.44
C TRP A 121 -12.79 12.42 -6.24
N ILE A 122 -13.93 12.19 -6.89
CA ILE A 122 -14.66 13.21 -7.61
C ILE A 122 -15.78 13.70 -6.68
N ALA A 123 -15.55 14.84 -6.03
CA ALA A 123 -16.51 15.39 -5.09
C ALA A 123 -17.78 15.87 -5.83
N ALA A 124 -18.95 15.43 -5.35
CA ALA A 124 -20.21 16.01 -5.76
C ALA A 124 -20.47 17.28 -4.94
N GLU A 125 -21.35 18.15 -5.46
CA GLU A 125 -21.72 19.36 -4.76
C GLU A 125 -22.31 19.02 -3.37
N GLY A 126 -21.74 19.66 -2.34
CA GLY A 126 -22.18 19.48 -0.96
C GLY A 126 -21.62 18.23 -0.26
N GLU A 127 -20.81 17.43 -0.93
CA GLU A 127 -20.14 16.30 -0.29
C GLU A 127 -19.07 16.77 0.70
N VAL A 128 -19.04 16.11 1.85
CA VAL A 128 -18.04 16.33 2.87
C VAL A 128 -16.80 15.48 2.58
N GLU A 129 -15.62 16.05 2.77
CA GLU A 129 -14.36 15.32 2.60
C GLU A 129 -14.31 14.07 3.50
N PRO A 130 -13.67 12.99 3.03
CA PRO A 130 -13.38 11.83 3.86
C PRO A 130 -12.47 12.22 5.03
N ALA A 131 -12.55 11.47 6.13
CA ALA A 131 -11.59 11.60 7.20
C ALA A 131 -10.26 10.95 6.79
N ASN A 132 -9.17 11.67 6.95
CA ASN A 132 -7.84 11.12 6.69
C ASN A 132 -7.48 10.11 7.78
N ILE A 133 -6.87 9.00 7.39
CA ILE A 133 -6.40 7.98 8.34
C ILE A 133 -5.36 8.52 9.31
N THR A 134 -4.66 9.58 8.95
CA THR A 134 -3.68 10.23 9.84
C THR A 134 -4.33 11.10 10.91
N ASP A 135 -5.64 11.36 10.79
CA ASP A 135 -6.39 12.19 11.73
C ASP A 135 -7.15 11.36 12.77
N LEU A 136 -6.99 10.03 12.72
CA LEU A 136 -7.60 9.08 13.62
C LEU A 136 -6.60 8.55 14.65
#